data_5674c2e6233df32cac6b96293b62a472
#
_entry.id   5674c2e6233df32cac6b96293b62a472
#
_cell.length_a   1.000
_cell.length_b   1.000
_cell.length_c   1.000
_cell.angle_alpha   90.00
_cell.angle_beta   90.00
_cell.angle_gamma   90.00
#
_symmetry.space_group_name_H-M   'P 1'
#
loop_
_entity.id
_entity.type
_entity.pdbx_description
1 polymer ?
#
loop_
_entity_poly.entity_id
_entity_poly.type
_entity_poly.pdbx_seq_one_letter_code
_entity_poly.pdbx_strand_id
1 'polypeptide(L)'
;MAQEHPSDLAALWRSQVARNGPRPFFTYHDFDTGERVELSYSTMDNWTSKTANLIQDELLADPGSRFLLAAPPHWMTAVWAIAPLLCSAVVSPWGDAARARYAVAGPQAEQLDYARACGGERYALSLLPLGRPFAEVPDGFADYVVEVRVHGDRFAPFDPPNADAPALTTSSGEALTHREVLEAAAGRIADGVRLLVPVERTSADAEGLIDWLYAPLAAGASVVVARGGSEEDLARLAEVEKAQLLSVER
;
A
#
# COMPACT_ATOMS: atom_id res chain seq x y z
N MET A 1 3.79 -4.90 -31.29
CA MET A 1 3.10 -5.77 -30.34
C MET A 1 2.16 -4.87 -29.54
N ALA A 2 0.85 -5.12 -29.62
CA ALA A 2 -0.10 -4.38 -28.78
C ALA A 2 0.25 -4.67 -27.31
N GLN A 3 0.41 -3.64 -26.49
CA GLN A 3 0.54 -3.81 -25.05
C GLN A 3 -0.79 -4.35 -24.55
N GLU A 4 -0.82 -5.61 -24.10
CA GLU A 4 -1.96 -6.12 -23.36
C GLU A 4 -2.08 -5.28 -22.09
N HIS A 5 -3.21 -4.62 -21.94
CA HIS A 5 -3.52 -3.92 -20.69
C HIS A 5 -3.67 -4.97 -19.58
N PRO A 6 -3.12 -4.70 -18.38
CA PRO A 6 -3.26 -5.62 -17.25
C PRO A 6 -4.74 -5.90 -16.98
N SER A 7 -5.08 -7.17 -16.78
CA SER A 7 -6.46 -7.60 -16.51
C SER A 7 -6.93 -7.20 -15.12
N ASP A 8 -6.00 -7.12 -14.17
CA ASP A 8 -6.24 -6.92 -12.74
C ASP A 8 -5.04 -6.21 -12.08
N LEU A 9 -5.20 -5.77 -10.84
CA LEU A 9 -4.15 -5.05 -10.09
C LEU A 9 -2.92 -5.92 -9.81
N ALA A 10 -3.09 -7.23 -9.65
CA ALA A 10 -1.95 -8.14 -9.46
C ALA A 10 -1.15 -8.29 -10.76
N ALA A 11 -1.83 -8.37 -11.91
CA ALA A 11 -1.18 -8.37 -13.22
C ALA A 11 -0.48 -7.03 -13.49
N LEU A 12 -1.08 -5.90 -13.09
CA LEU A 12 -0.46 -4.58 -13.15
C LEU A 12 0.83 -4.56 -12.34
N TRP A 13 0.79 -4.96 -11.05
CA TRP A 13 1.96 -5.01 -10.19
C TRP A 13 3.10 -5.82 -10.81
N ARG A 14 2.82 -7.07 -11.19
CA ARG A 14 3.82 -7.96 -11.83
C ARG A 14 4.41 -7.37 -13.10
N SER A 15 3.57 -6.73 -13.94
CA SER A 15 4.03 -6.06 -15.15
C SER A 15 4.98 -4.90 -14.87
N GLN A 16 4.67 -4.07 -13.86
CA GLN A 16 5.53 -2.94 -13.47
C GLN A 16 6.85 -3.42 -12.86
N VAL A 17 6.83 -4.42 -12.00
CA VAL A 17 8.05 -5.05 -11.46
C VAL A 17 8.93 -5.60 -12.58
N ALA A 18 8.36 -6.31 -13.54
CA ALA A 18 9.10 -6.88 -14.67
C ALA A 18 9.74 -5.80 -15.56
N ARG A 19 9.07 -4.65 -15.76
CA ARG A 19 9.55 -3.55 -16.60
C ARG A 19 10.53 -2.63 -15.90
N ASN A 20 10.29 -2.35 -14.63
CA ASN A 20 10.93 -1.29 -13.87
C ASN A 20 11.72 -1.77 -12.65
N GLY A 21 11.94 -3.07 -12.48
CA GLY A 21 12.52 -3.70 -11.29
C GLY A 21 13.57 -2.88 -10.53
N PRO A 22 14.69 -2.47 -11.16
CA PRO A 22 15.75 -1.71 -10.48
C PRO A 22 15.44 -0.21 -10.28
N ARG A 23 14.35 0.30 -10.87
CA ARG A 23 14.01 1.72 -10.76
C ARG A 23 13.36 2.02 -9.41
N PRO A 24 13.58 3.22 -8.83
CA PRO A 24 12.84 3.67 -7.66
C PRO A 24 11.33 3.65 -7.92
N PHE A 25 10.58 3.08 -6.98
CA PHE A 25 9.12 3.14 -6.97
C PHE A 25 8.63 4.00 -5.83
N PHE A 26 9.14 3.79 -4.63
CA PHE A 26 8.66 4.42 -3.42
C PHE A 26 9.80 5.09 -2.66
N THR A 27 9.70 6.40 -2.42
CA THR A 27 10.58 7.14 -1.53
C THR A 27 9.76 7.66 -0.36
N TYR A 28 10.22 7.45 0.86
CA TYR A 28 9.64 8.03 2.06
C TYR A 28 10.60 9.07 2.63
N HIS A 29 10.07 10.23 2.97
CA HIS A 29 10.80 11.32 3.60
C HIS A 29 10.03 11.78 4.85
N ASP A 30 10.71 11.81 5.99
CA ASP A 30 10.15 12.31 7.26
C ASP A 30 10.95 13.53 7.70
N PHE A 31 10.33 14.70 7.69
CA PHE A 31 10.97 15.96 8.07
C PHE A 31 11.23 16.06 9.58
N ASP A 32 10.47 15.35 10.42
CA ASP A 32 10.65 15.38 11.87
C ASP A 32 11.88 14.59 12.31
N THR A 33 12.15 13.47 11.64
CA THR A 33 13.26 12.56 11.98
C THR A 33 14.46 12.69 11.04
N GLY A 34 14.28 13.29 9.87
CA GLY A 34 15.27 13.32 8.81
C GLY A 34 15.43 11.99 8.06
N GLU A 35 14.51 11.05 8.27
CA GLU A 35 14.54 9.79 7.55
C GLU A 35 14.32 9.99 6.05
N ARG A 36 15.16 9.35 5.24
CA ARG A 36 14.92 9.15 3.80
C ARG A 36 15.20 7.69 3.46
N VAL A 37 14.20 7.00 2.98
CA VAL A 37 14.35 5.65 2.44
C VAL A 37 13.79 5.60 1.02
N GLU A 38 14.51 4.92 0.12
CA GLU A 38 14.08 4.73 -1.27
C GLU A 38 14.08 3.24 -1.59
N LEU A 39 12.97 2.74 -2.11
CA LEU A 39 12.76 1.36 -2.45
C LEU A 39 12.47 1.24 -3.95
N SER A 40 13.22 0.36 -4.62
CA SER A 40 12.95 -0.01 -6.01
C SER A 40 11.70 -0.87 -6.12
N TYR A 41 11.16 -1.02 -7.34
CA TYR A 41 10.09 -1.99 -7.62
C TYR A 41 10.47 -3.39 -7.13
N SER A 42 11.70 -3.86 -7.38
CA SER A 42 12.16 -5.17 -6.93
C SER A 42 12.22 -5.29 -5.41
N THR A 43 12.65 -4.24 -4.71
CA THR A 43 12.69 -4.26 -3.23
C THR A 43 11.28 -4.26 -2.65
N MET A 44 10.39 -3.47 -3.22
CA MET A 44 8.96 -3.48 -2.84
C MET A 44 8.33 -4.84 -3.14
N ASP A 45 8.68 -5.49 -4.25
CA ASP A 45 8.17 -6.81 -4.62
C ASP A 45 8.61 -7.89 -3.65
N ASN A 46 9.85 -7.83 -3.14
CA ASN A 46 10.32 -8.73 -2.09
C ASN A 46 9.45 -8.63 -0.82
N TRP A 47 9.15 -7.41 -0.37
CA TRP A 47 8.27 -7.20 0.77
C TRP A 47 6.82 -7.64 0.48
N THR A 48 6.32 -7.30 -0.70
CA THR A 48 4.97 -7.67 -1.15
C THR A 48 4.83 -9.19 -1.26
N SER A 49 5.82 -9.88 -1.81
CA SER A 49 5.84 -11.34 -1.92
C SER A 49 5.88 -12.02 -0.55
N LYS A 50 6.73 -11.53 0.37
CA LYS A 50 6.77 -12.04 1.75
C LYS A 50 5.44 -11.86 2.47
N THR A 51 4.81 -10.70 2.30
CA THR A 51 3.49 -10.42 2.89
C THR A 51 2.40 -11.28 2.26
N ALA A 52 2.44 -11.50 0.95
CA ALA A 52 1.49 -12.39 0.29
C ALA A 52 1.66 -13.85 0.74
N ASN A 53 2.89 -14.32 0.96
CA ASN A 53 3.14 -15.64 1.55
C ASN A 53 2.63 -15.72 3.01
N LEU A 54 2.84 -14.68 3.83
CA LEU A 54 2.24 -14.58 5.17
C LEU A 54 0.70 -14.73 5.10
N ILE A 55 0.06 -14.00 4.18
CA ILE A 55 -1.40 -14.03 3.98
C ILE A 55 -1.88 -15.41 3.52
N GLN A 56 -1.20 -16.04 2.56
CA GLN A 56 -1.60 -17.31 1.97
C GLN A 56 -1.29 -18.51 2.87
N ASP A 57 -0.06 -18.59 3.40
CA ASP A 57 0.47 -19.81 4.01
C ASP A 57 0.26 -19.84 5.54
N GLU A 58 0.20 -18.67 6.19
CA GLU A 58 0.03 -18.59 7.64
C GLU A 58 -1.37 -18.16 8.04
N LEU A 59 -1.89 -17.06 7.46
CA LEU A 59 -3.26 -16.61 7.73
C LEU A 59 -4.32 -17.48 7.04
N LEU A 60 -3.94 -18.27 6.04
CA LEU A 60 -4.83 -19.10 5.24
C LEU A 60 -6.07 -18.31 4.78
N ALA A 61 -5.84 -17.10 4.31
CA ALA A 61 -6.93 -16.20 3.95
C ALA A 61 -7.64 -16.68 2.69
N ASP A 62 -8.94 -16.89 2.80
CA ASP A 62 -9.79 -17.25 1.67
C ASP A 62 -9.92 -16.09 0.67
N PRO A 63 -10.16 -16.37 -0.63
CA PRO A 63 -10.53 -15.33 -1.59
C PRO A 63 -11.70 -14.47 -1.11
N GLY A 64 -11.58 -13.15 -1.26
CA GLY A 64 -12.55 -12.19 -0.77
C GLY A 64 -12.41 -11.84 0.73
N SER A 65 -11.48 -12.43 1.46
CA SER A 65 -11.16 -12.03 2.83
C SER A 65 -10.81 -10.54 2.91
N ARG A 66 -11.38 -9.82 3.87
CA ARG A 66 -11.18 -8.38 4.02
C ARG A 66 -10.06 -8.07 4.99
N PHE A 67 -9.12 -7.26 4.53
CA PHE A 67 -8.02 -6.70 5.32
C PHE A 67 -8.30 -5.22 5.60
N LEU A 68 -8.63 -4.90 6.84
CA LEU A 68 -8.66 -3.51 7.29
C LEU A 68 -7.24 -2.93 7.19
N LEU A 69 -7.10 -1.76 6.59
CA LEU A 69 -5.84 -1.02 6.51
C LEU A 69 -6.03 0.36 7.15
N ALA A 70 -5.65 0.50 8.41
CA ALA A 70 -5.74 1.72 9.21
C ALA A 70 -4.34 2.31 9.45
N ALA A 71 -3.72 2.81 8.39
CA ALA A 71 -2.35 3.34 8.43
C ALA A 71 -2.19 4.51 7.45
N PRO A 72 -1.26 5.45 7.72
CA PRO A 72 -0.98 6.58 6.83
C PRO A 72 -0.22 6.13 5.58
N PRO A 73 -0.13 6.97 4.53
CA PRO A 73 0.77 6.72 3.42
C PRO A 73 2.20 6.47 3.89
N HIS A 74 2.70 5.27 3.59
CA HIS A 74 4.04 4.80 3.94
C HIS A 74 4.37 3.58 3.08
N TRP A 75 5.64 3.21 2.91
CA TRP A 75 6.00 2.05 2.09
C TRP A 75 5.44 0.72 2.64
N MET A 76 5.37 0.54 3.98
CA MET A 76 4.73 -0.64 4.57
C MET A 76 3.23 -0.67 4.29
N THR A 77 2.58 0.49 4.32
CA THR A 77 1.16 0.63 3.97
C THR A 77 0.93 0.29 2.50
N ALA A 78 1.82 0.72 1.60
CA ALA A 78 1.76 0.36 0.18
C ALA A 78 1.92 -1.16 -0.03
N VAL A 79 2.80 -1.82 0.71
CA VAL A 79 2.93 -3.30 0.69
C VAL A 79 1.60 -3.96 1.07
N TRP A 80 0.96 -3.53 2.16
CA TRP A 80 -0.33 -4.07 2.60
C TRP A 80 -1.52 -3.64 1.73
N ALA A 81 -1.37 -2.60 0.94
CA ALA A 81 -2.36 -2.25 -0.08
C ALA A 81 -2.22 -3.11 -1.36
N ILE A 82 -1.06 -3.76 -1.59
CA ILE A 82 -0.82 -4.59 -2.78
C ILE A 82 -0.91 -6.09 -2.45
N ALA A 83 -0.28 -6.57 -1.39
CA ALA A 83 -0.14 -7.99 -1.10
C ALA A 83 -1.47 -8.76 -0.98
N PRO A 84 -2.52 -8.25 -0.30
CA PRO A 84 -3.83 -8.93 -0.27
C PRO A 84 -4.42 -9.13 -1.66
N LEU A 85 -4.22 -8.17 -2.57
CA LEU A 85 -4.73 -8.25 -3.94
C LEU A 85 -4.08 -9.39 -4.75
N LEU A 86 -2.83 -9.75 -4.43
CA LEU A 86 -2.15 -10.90 -5.04
C LEU A 86 -2.77 -12.24 -4.59
N CYS A 87 -3.43 -12.24 -3.43
CA CYS A 87 -4.09 -13.41 -2.81
C CYS A 87 -5.60 -13.43 -3.04
N SER A 88 -6.13 -12.68 -4.01
CA SER A 88 -7.58 -12.54 -4.25
C SER A 88 -8.36 -12.02 -3.04
N ALA A 89 -7.70 -11.34 -2.10
CA ALA A 89 -8.31 -10.71 -0.94
C ALA A 89 -8.63 -9.24 -1.20
N VAL A 90 -9.37 -8.61 -0.29
CA VAL A 90 -9.90 -7.25 -0.42
C VAL A 90 -9.22 -6.32 0.56
N VAL A 91 -8.72 -5.19 0.09
CA VAL A 91 -8.21 -4.11 0.94
C VAL A 91 -9.35 -3.19 1.36
N SER A 92 -9.45 -2.91 2.65
CA SER A 92 -10.49 -2.08 3.25
C SER A 92 -9.87 -0.92 4.03
N PRO A 93 -9.44 0.15 3.33
CA PRO A 93 -8.78 1.27 3.99
C PRO A 93 -9.78 2.04 4.84
N TRP A 94 -9.54 2.08 6.15
CA TRP A 94 -10.43 2.70 7.15
C TRP A 94 -11.91 2.27 7.02
N GLY A 95 -12.13 1.06 6.48
CA GLY A 95 -13.45 0.47 6.36
C GLY A 95 -13.96 -0.08 7.69
N ASP A 96 -15.14 -0.71 7.67
CA ASP A 96 -15.75 -1.30 8.86
C ASP A 96 -14.87 -2.40 9.47
N ALA A 97 -14.20 -2.09 10.58
CA ALA A 97 -13.29 -2.99 11.28
C ALA A 97 -13.99 -4.27 11.78
N ALA A 98 -15.27 -4.20 12.16
CA ALA A 98 -16.02 -5.35 12.62
C ALA A 98 -16.32 -6.37 11.49
N ARG A 99 -16.28 -5.92 10.23
CA ARG A 99 -16.45 -6.77 9.05
C ARG A 99 -15.14 -7.28 8.47
N ALA A 100 -14.01 -6.76 8.94
CA ALA A 100 -12.70 -7.24 8.51
C ALA A 100 -12.35 -8.55 9.21
N ARG A 101 -11.75 -9.48 8.46
CA ARG A 101 -11.22 -10.72 9.04
C ARG A 101 -9.83 -10.49 9.63
N TYR A 102 -9.07 -9.58 9.06
CA TYR A 102 -7.72 -9.21 9.47
C TYR A 102 -7.61 -7.70 9.55
N ALA A 103 -6.75 -7.19 10.44
CA ALA A 103 -6.50 -5.76 10.53
C ALA A 103 -5.01 -5.45 10.54
N VAL A 104 -4.66 -4.37 9.86
CA VAL A 104 -3.32 -3.81 9.80
C VAL A 104 -3.39 -2.35 10.20
N ALA A 105 -2.67 -1.98 11.24
CA ALA A 105 -2.69 -0.63 11.79
C ALA A 105 -1.29 -0.01 11.85
N GLY A 106 -1.21 1.29 11.61
CA GLY A 106 -0.03 2.08 11.97
C GLY A 106 0.14 2.20 13.49
N PRO A 107 1.24 2.84 13.96
CA PRO A 107 1.61 2.84 15.37
C PRO A 107 0.85 3.86 16.23
N GLN A 108 0.03 4.72 15.63
CA GLN A 108 -0.69 5.76 16.36
C GLN A 108 -1.85 5.15 17.16
N ALA A 109 -2.12 5.67 18.35
CA ALA A 109 -3.17 5.17 19.22
C ALA A 109 -4.54 5.07 18.52
N GLU A 110 -4.92 6.09 17.75
CA GLU A 110 -6.17 6.10 16.98
C GLU A 110 -6.26 4.93 16.00
N GLN A 111 -5.17 4.63 15.29
CA GLN A 111 -5.10 3.55 14.30
C GLN A 111 -5.24 2.18 14.98
N LEU A 112 -4.53 1.99 16.09
CA LEU A 112 -4.56 0.77 16.88
C LEU A 112 -5.94 0.57 17.52
N ASP A 113 -6.52 1.62 18.12
CA ASP A 113 -7.85 1.56 18.75
C ASP A 113 -8.93 1.24 17.71
N TYR A 114 -8.84 1.83 16.52
CA TYR A 114 -9.75 1.51 15.42
C TYR A 114 -9.65 0.03 15.01
N ALA A 115 -8.45 -0.48 14.85
CA ALA A 115 -8.20 -1.85 14.42
C ALA A 115 -8.60 -2.91 15.48
N ARG A 116 -8.68 -2.54 16.78
CA ARG A 116 -9.12 -3.45 17.85
C ARG A 116 -10.55 -3.95 17.70
N ALA A 117 -11.39 -3.25 16.92
CA ALA A 117 -12.74 -3.72 16.61
C ALA A 117 -12.76 -4.93 15.67
N CYS A 118 -11.66 -5.24 14.97
CA CYS A 118 -11.50 -6.47 14.19
C CYS A 118 -11.44 -7.67 15.12
N GLY A 119 -12.30 -8.67 14.87
CA GLY A 119 -12.37 -9.89 15.68
C GLY A 119 -11.29 -10.93 15.37
N GLY A 120 -10.54 -10.75 14.28
CA GLY A 120 -9.48 -11.66 13.84
C GLY A 120 -8.07 -11.19 14.19
N GLU A 121 -7.10 -11.66 13.43
CA GLU A 121 -5.69 -11.33 13.66
C GLU A 121 -5.37 -9.88 13.29
N ARG A 122 -4.48 -9.27 14.07
CA ARG A 122 -4.13 -7.87 13.95
C ARG A 122 -2.62 -7.69 13.90
N TYR A 123 -2.14 -6.95 12.92
CA TYR A 123 -0.74 -6.60 12.73
C TYR A 123 -0.53 -5.10 12.96
N ALA A 124 0.50 -4.76 13.72
CA ALA A 124 0.96 -3.39 13.85
C ALA A 124 2.16 -3.13 12.95
N LEU A 125 2.12 -2.03 12.21
CA LEU A 125 3.23 -1.51 11.43
C LEU A 125 4.02 -0.54 12.29
N SER A 126 5.30 -0.82 12.52
CA SER A 126 6.15 0.06 13.33
C SER A 126 6.39 1.42 12.64
N LEU A 127 6.38 1.42 11.31
CA LEU A 127 6.74 2.54 10.44
C LEU A 127 8.12 3.14 10.77
N LEU A 128 9.00 2.34 11.39
CA LEU A 128 10.35 2.75 11.77
C LEU A 128 11.34 2.60 10.61
N PRO A 129 12.42 3.39 10.60
CA PRO A 129 13.45 3.34 9.57
C PRO A 129 13.96 1.94 9.27
N LEU A 130 14.14 1.64 7.99
CA LEU A 130 14.64 0.35 7.48
C LEU A 130 13.78 -0.86 7.92
N GLY A 131 12.52 -0.65 8.27
CA GLY A 131 11.65 -1.71 8.74
C GLY A 131 12.15 -2.31 10.06
N ARG A 132 12.56 -1.49 11.02
CA ARG A 132 12.88 -1.97 12.36
C ARG A 132 11.60 -2.41 13.08
N PRO A 133 11.65 -3.49 13.86
CA PRO A 133 10.52 -3.91 14.66
C PRO A 133 10.26 -2.90 15.82
N PHE A 134 9.10 -3.04 16.44
CA PHE A 134 8.81 -2.31 17.69
C PHE A 134 9.81 -2.70 18.80
N ALA A 135 10.13 -1.74 19.66
CA ALA A 135 10.80 -2.04 20.93
C ALA A 135 9.84 -2.73 21.92
N GLU A 136 8.58 -2.35 21.87
CA GLU A 136 7.47 -2.94 22.62
C GLU A 136 6.25 -3.00 21.70
N VAL A 137 5.79 -4.23 21.43
CA VAL A 137 4.67 -4.47 20.51
C VAL A 137 3.37 -4.02 21.17
N PRO A 138 2.50 -3.28 20.47
CA PRO A 138 1.20 -2.89 21.02
C PRO A 138 0.35 -4.10 21.44
N ASP A 139 -0.27 -4.02 22.62
CA ASP A 139 -1.12 -5.10 23.14
C ASP A 139 -2.21 -5.53 22.17
N GLY A 140 -2.28 -6.83 21.91
CA GLY A 140 -3.26 -7.44 21.04
C GLY A 140 -2.93 -7.36 19.55
N PHE A 141 -1.69 -7.02 19.20
CA PHE A 141 -1.17 -7.02 17.84
C PHE A 141 0.08 -7.92 17.71
N ALA A 142 0.30 -8.45 16.52
CA ALA A 142 1.59 -8.99 16.13
C ALA A 142 2.45 -7.89 15.49
N ASP A 143 3.77 -7.96 15.64
CA ASP A 143 4.69 -7.06 14.94
C ASP A 143 4.87 -7.55 13.50
N TYR A 144 4.30 -6.80 12.55
CA TYR A 144 4.40 -7.15 11.14
C TYR A 144 5.84 -7.41 10.68
N VAL A 145 6.78 -6.59 11.12
CA VAL A 145 8.18 -6.68 10.66
C VAL A 145 8.86 -7.96 11.15
N VAL A 146 8.48 -8.45 12.32
CA VAL A 146 8.98 -9.73 12.85
C VAL A 146 8.41 -10.90 12.05
N GLU A 147 7.07 -10.93 11.91
CA GLU A 147 6.35 -12.04 11.28
C GLU A 147 6.70 -12.18 9.79
N VAL A 148 6.73 -11.08 9.05
CA VAL A 148 6.93 -11.13 7.59
C VAL A 148 8.32 -11.62 7.17
N ARG A 149 9.34 -11.46 8.01
CA ARG A 149 10.74 -11.75 7.62
C ARG A 149 11.04 -13.22 7.38
N VAL A 150 10.28 -14.12 7.96
CA VAL A 150 10.48 -15.58 7.83
C VAL A 150 9.95 -16.13 6.51
N HIS A 151 9.11 -15.35 5.80
CA HIS A 151 8.51 -15.75 4.53
C HIS A 151 9.44 -15.54 3.34
N GLY A 152 9.18 -16.32 2.27
CA GLY A 152 9.92 -16.24 1.01
C GLY A 152 9.67 -14.94 0.24
N ASP A 153 10.64 -14.49 -0.53
CA ASP A 153 10.60 -13.28 -1.36
C ASP A 153 10.09 -13.54 -2.80
N ARG A 154 9.50 -14.71 -3.02
CA ARG A 154 8.80 -15.09 -4.26
C ARG A 154 7.43 -15.59 -3.90
N PHE A 155 6.43 -15.14 -4.65
CA PHE A 155 5.04 -15.50 -4.41
C PHE A 155 4.37 -16.05 -5.68
N ALA A 156 3.58 -17.10 -5.50
CA ALA A 156 2.68 -17.65 -6.50
C ALA A 156 1.32 -17.90 -5.86
N PRO A 157 0.23 -17.27 -6.33
CA PRO A 157 -1.08 -17.45 -5.73
C PRO A 157 -1.64 -18.84 -5.99
N PHE A 158 -2.32 -19.44 -5.00
CA PHE A 158 -3.12 -20.65 -5.18
C PHE A 158 -4.36 -20.35 -6.04
N ASP A 159 -5.01 -19.20 -5.73
CA ASP A 159 -6.18 -18.70 -6.46
C ASP A 159 -5.83 -17.32 -7.04
N PRO A 160 -5.43 -17.24 -8.33
CA PRO A 160 -5.07 -15.97 -8.93
C PRO A 160 -6.30 -15.05 -9.06
N PRO A 161 -6.15 -13.74 -8.78
CA PRO A 161 -7.24 -12.79 -8.91
C PRO A 161 -7.68 -12.64 -10.37
N ASN A 162 -8.91 -12.18 -10.55
CA ASN A 162 -9.45 -11.84 -11.86
C ASN A 162 -10.04 -10.41 -11.83
N ALA A 163 -10.29 -9.86 -13.02
CA ALA A 163 -10.72 -8.48 -13.19
C ALA A 163 -12.02 -8.12 -12.43
N ASP A 164 -12.95 -9.07 -12.31
CA ASP A 164 -14.27 -8.84 -11.75
C ASP A 164 -14.34 -9.23 -10.26
N ALA A 165 -13.23 -9.72 -9.68
CA ALA A 165 -13.14 -9.97 -8.24
C ALA A 165 -13.08 -8.64 -7.46
N PRO A 166 -13.66 -8.60 -6.23
CA PRO A 166 -13.52 -7.45 -5.35
C PRO A 166 -12.04 -7.20 -4.98
N ALA A 167 -11.61 -5.94 -5.00
CA ALA A 167 -10.25 -5.52 -4.71
C ALA A 167 -10.17 -4.50 -3.57
N LEU A 168 -11.08 -3.52 -3.54
CA LEU A 168 -11.02 -2.38 -2.64
C LEU A 168 -12.41 -2.08 -2.11
N THR A 169 -12.54 -1.68 -0.84
CA THR A 169 -13.81 -1.16 -0.31
C THR A 169 -13.76 0.33 -0.10
N THR A 170 -14.82 1.02 -0.51
CA THR A 170 -15.00 2.45 -0.26
C THR A 170 -15.43 2.71 1.19
N SER A 171 -15.43 3.97 1.60
CA SER A 171 -15.93 4.41 2.91
C SER A 171 -17.42 4.11 3.12
N SER A 172 -18.21 3.99 2.05
CA SER A 172 -19.61 3.56 2.10
C SER A 172 -19.77 2.04 2.32
N GLY A 173 -18.67 1.28 2.23
CA GLY A 173 -18.66 -0.18 2.32
C GLY A 173 -18.93 -0.90 1.00
N GLU A 174 -19.06 -0.17 -0.10
CA GLU A 174 -19.14 -0.72 -1.45
C GLU A 174 -17.80 -1.34 -1.85
N ALA A 175 -17.85 -2.48 -2.52
CA ALA A 175 -16.65 -3.14 -3.02
C ALA A 175 -16.43 -2.77 -4.49
N LEU A 176 -15.27 -2.21 -4.79
CA LEU A 176 -14.77 -2.01 -6.15
C LEU A 176 -14.01 -3.26 -6.61
N THR A 177 -14.25 -3.67 -7.84
CA THR A 177 -13.51 -4.75 -8.50
C THR A 177 -12.11 -4.30 -8.92
N HIS A 178 -11.22 -5.23 -9.22
CA HIS A 178 -9.92 -4.92 -9.81
C HIS A 178 -10.05 -4.04 -11.06
N ARG A 179 -11.01 -4.33 -11.92
CA ARG A 179 -11.30 -3.57 -13.14
C ARG A 179 -11.69 -2.12 -12.80
N GLU A 180 -12.63 -1.92 -11.90
CA GLU A 180 -13.10 -0.57 -11.52
C GLU A 180 -11.99 0.26 -10.89
N VAL A 181 -11.13 -0.34 -10.07
CA VAL A 181 -9.96 0.36 -9.51
C VAL A 181 -8.96 0.71 -10.62
N LEU A 182 -8.69 -0.18 -11.58
CA LEU A 182 -7.83 0.13 -12.72
C LEU A 182 -8.39 1.25 -13.59
N GLU A 183 -9.69 1.24 -13.86
CA GLU A 183 -10.38 2.29 -14.62
C GLU A 183 -10.34 3.63 -13.86
N ALA A 184 -10.57 3.60 -12.55
CA ALA A 184 -10.48 4.79 -11.71
C ALA A 184 -9.06 5.35 -11.62
N ALA A 185 -8.02 4.50 -11.66
CA ALA A 185 -6.63 4.91 -11.62
C ALA A 185 -6.11 5.43 -12.97
N ALA A 186 -6.71 4.96 -14.08
CA ALA A 186 -6.23 5.27 -15.42
C ALA A 186 -6.32 6.77 -15.75
N GLY A 187 -5.22 7.32 -16.26
CA GLY A 187 -5.18 8.71 -16.73
C GLY A 187 -5.17 9.79 -15.65
N ARG A 188 -5.23 9.42 -14.35
CA ARG A 188 -5.13 10.41 -13.26
C ARG A 188 -3.77 11.09 -13.21
N ILE A 189 -2.74 10.39 -13.62
CA ILE A 189 -1.35 10.84 -13.56
C ILE A 189 -0.69 10.57 -14.91
N ALA A 190 0.17 11.48 -15.34
CA ALA A 190 0.94 11.31 -16.56
C ALA A 190 1.98 10.19 -16.41
N ASP A 191 2.25 9.49 -17.51
CA ASP A 191 3.19 8.37 -17.53
C ASP A 191 4.60 8.76 -17.06
N GLY A 192 5.18 7.94 -16.21
CA GLY A 192 6.56 8.06 -15.76
C GLY A 192 6.85 9.27 -14.86
N VAL A 193 5.85 9.97 -14.38
CA VAL A 193 6.00 11.08 -13.43
C VAL A 193 6.52 10.58 -12.09
N ARG A 194 7.27 11.45 -11.38
CA ARG A 194 7.56 11.29 -9.96
C ARG A 194 6.60 12.17 -9.17
N LEU A 195 5.79 11.57 -8.29
CA LEU A 195 4.69 12.24 -7.58
C LEU A 195 5.10 12.51 -6.13
N LEU A 196 4.97 13.75 -5.64
CA LEU A 196 5.13 14.10 -4.23
C LEU A 196 3.77 14.05 -3.53
N VAL A 197 3.68 13.23 -2.49
CA VAL A 197 2.48 12.92 -1.72
C VAL A 197 2.68 13.37 -0.27
N PRO A 198 2.18 14.53 0.15
CA PRO A 198 2.20 14.94 1.56
C PRO A 198 1.20 14.12 2.37
N VAL A 199 1.66 13.44 3.42
CA VAL A 199 0.84 12.54 4.26
C VAL A 199 -0.37 13.29 4.83
N GLU A 200 -0.17 14.49 5.36
CA GLU A 200 -1.19 15.29 6.06
C GLU A 200 -2.29 15.83 5.15
N ARG A 201 -2.10 15.75 3.82
CA ARG A 201 -3.06 16.23 2.81
C ARG A 201 -3.68 15.12 2.01
N THR A 202 -3.26 13.90 2.26
CA THR A 202 -3.67 12.73 1.48
C THR A 202 -4.71 11.95 2.27
N SER A 203 -5.86 11.69 1.65
CA SER A 203 -6.87 10.82 2.25
C SER A 203 -6.31 9.41 2.45
N ALA A 204 -6.68 8.78 3.56
CA ALA A 204 -6.30 7.41 3.86
C ALA A 204 -7.37 6.38 3.44
N ASP A 205 -8.47 6.82 2.82
CA ASP A 205 -9.56 5.97 2.30
C ASP A 205 -9.24 5.36 0.92
N ALA A 206 -10.23 4.74 0.32
CA ALA A 206 -10.09 4.09 -0.99
C ALA A 206 -9.69 5.08 -2.10
N GLU A 207 -10.25 6.28 -2.10
CA GLU A 207 -9.94 7.32 -3.08
C GLU A 207 -8.48 7.78 -2.93
N GLY A 208 -8.05 8.01 -1.67
CA GLY A 208 -6.66 8.32 -1.39
C GLY A 208 -5.70 7.24 -1.87
N LEU A 209 -6.00 5.95 -1.63
CA LEU A 209 -5.18 4.84 -2.14
C LEU A 209 -5.12 4.82 -3.68
N ILE A 210 -6.21 5.15 -4.36
CA ILE A 210 -6.20 5.27 -5.81
C ILE A 210 -5.27 6.40 -6.24
N ASP A 211 -5.34 7.56 -5.60
CA ASP A 211 -4.57 8.74 -5.98
C ASP A 211 -3.07 8.58 -5.74
N TRP A 212 -2.66 8.12 -4.55
CA TRP A 212 -1.25 8.12 -4.20
C TRP A 212 -0.51 6.81 -4.49
N LEU A 213 -1.24 5.70 -4.77
CA LEU A 213 -0.62 4.40 -5.00
C LEU A 213 -1.02 3.77 -6.35
N TYR A 214 -2.32 3.55 -6.59
CA TYR A 214 -2.73 2.79 -7.77
C TYR A 214 -2.63 3.58 -9.06
N ALA A 215 -2.90 4.89 -9.06
CA ALA A 215 -2.73 5.73 -10.23
C ALA A 215 -1.24 5.90 -10.63
N PRO A 216 -0.30 6.18 -9.70
CA PRO A 216 1.12 6.11 -10.00
C PRO A 216 1.57 4.75 -10.53
N LEU A 217 1.06 3.66 -9.92
CA LEU A 217 1.39 2.31 -10.37
C LEU A 217 0.89 2.06 -11.81
N ALA A 218 -0.33 2.47 -12.14
CA ALA A 218 -0.90 2.34 -13.48
C ALA A 218 -0.09 3.14 -14.52
N ALA A 219 0.37 4.34 -14.16
CA ALA A 219 1.19 5.21 -15.01
C ALA A 219 2.68 4.81 -15.10
N GLY A 220 3.13 3.77 -14.40
CA GLY A 220 4.56 3.44 -14.28
C GLY A 220 5.37 4.58 -13.65
N ALA A 221 4.71 5.38 -12.82
CA ALA A 221 5.27 6.50 -12.08
C ALA A 221 5.93 6.04 -10.77
N SER A 222 6.64 6.95 -10.10
CA SER A 222 7.18 6.73 -8.77
C SER A 222 6.59 7.73 -7.78
N VAL A 223 6.56 7.39 -6.49
CA VAL A 223 6.02 8.24 -5.45
C VAL A 223 7.09 8.66 -4.44
N VAL A 224 7.01 9.90 -3.97
CA VAL A 224 7.75 10.45 -2.85
C VAL A 224 6.72 10.81 -1.78
N VAL A 225 6.60 10.00 -0.75
CA VAL A 225 5.71 10.28 0.38
C VAL A 225 6.47 11.11 1.39
N ALA A 226 5.93 12.28 1.74
CA ALA A 226 6.54 13.20 2.68
C ALA A 226 5.65 13.38 3.91
N ARG A 227 6.23 13.17 5.10
CA ARG A 227 5.59 13.43 6.38
C ARG A 227 6.16 14.69 7.02
N GLY A 228 5.30 15.55 7.53
CA GLY A 228 5.70 16.82 8.14
C GLY A 228 6.20 17.84 7.11
N GLY A 229 6.94 18.83 7.62
CA GLY A 229 7.49 19.89 6.80
C GLY A 229 6.53 21.04 6.49
N SER A 230 7.09 22.21 6.26
CA SER A 230 6.37 23.40 5.80
C SER A 230 6.08 23.34 4.30
N GLU A 231 5.27 24.27 3.78
CA GLU A 231 5.07 24.45 2.35
C GLU A 231 6.40 24.67 1.60
N GLU A 232 7.31 25.44 2.22
CA GLU A 232 8.63 25.70 1.65
C GLU A 232 9.49 24.44 1.60
N ASP A 233 9.43 23.60 2.64
CA ASP A 233 10.14 22.32 2.68
C ASP A 233 9.61 21.36 1.62
N LEU A 234 8.29 21.26 1.46
CA LEU A 234 7.68 20.45 0.42
C LEU A 234 8.02 20.93 -0.99
N ALA A 235 8.02 22.25 -1.22
CA ALA A 235 8.44 22.83 -2.50
C ALA A 235 9.92 22.51 -2.81
N ARG A 236 10.79 22.66 -1.82
CA ARG A 236 12.22 22.30 -1.96
C ARG A 236 12.40 20.81 -2.20
N LEU A 237 11.66 19.95 -1.51
CA LEU A 237 11.70 18.51 -1.72
C LEU A 237 11.25 18.16 -3.14
N ALA A 238 10.17 18.79 -3.64
CA ALA A 238 9.70 18.61 -5.01
C ALA A 238 10.78 18.94 -6.06
N GLU A 239 11.54 20.02 -5.85
CA GLU A 239 12.66 20.40 -6.73
C GLU A 239 13.80 19.37 -6.66
N VAL A 240 14.22 18.96 -5.46
CA VAL A 240 15.30 18.00 -5.24
C VAL A 240 14.99 16.65 -5.84
N GLU A 241 13.78 16.13 -5.57
CA GLU A 241 13.31 14.83 -6.05
C GLU A 241 12.79 14.89 -7.49
N LYS A 242 12.72 16.09 -8.11
CA LYS A 242 12.10 16.32 -9.43
C LYS A 242 10.69 15.76 -9.50
N ALA A 243 9.95 15.96 -8.43
CA ALA A 243 8.59 15.43 -8.24
C ALA A 243 7.53 16.51 -8.46
N GLN A 244 6.37 16.11 -8.94
CA GLN A 244 5.19 16.96 -9.02
C GLN A 244 4.34 16.76 -7.76
N LEU A 245 3.90 17.85 -7.15
CA LEU A 245 3.03 17.77 -5.97
C LEU A 245 1.67 17.17 -6.37
N LEU A 246 1.19 16.20 -5.61
CA LEU A 246 -0.17 15.67 -5.75
C LEU A 246 -1.17 16.78 -5.50
N SER A 247 -1.89 17.17 -6.55
CA SER A 247 -2.99 18.12 -6.47
C SER A 247 -4.29 17.33 -6.23
N VAL A 248 -4.80 17.38 -5.02
CA VAL A 248 -6.13 16.87 -4.73
C VAL A 248 -7.11 17.98 -5.07
N GLU A 249 -7.68 17.95 -6.28
CA GLU A 249 -8.85 18.78 -6.59
C GLU A 249 -10.01 18.25 -5.74
N ARG A 250 -10.50 19.10 -4.84
CA ARG A 250 -11.68 18.82 -3.99
C ARG A 250 -12.95 19.23 -4.71
#